data_b44558362bcdd75fa639ecb7fab7d117
#
_entry.id   b44558362bcdd75fa639ecb7fab7d117
#
_cell.length_a   1.000
_cell.length_b   1.000
_cell.length_c   1.000
_cell.angle_alpha   90.00
_cell.angle_beta   90.00
_cell.angle_gamma   90.00
#
_symmetry.space_group_name_H-M   'P 1'
#
loop_
_entity.id
_entity.type
_entity.pdbx_description
1 polymer ?
#
loop_
_entity_poly.entity_id
_entity_poly.type
_entity_poly.pdbx_seq_one_letter_code
_entity_poly.pdbx_strand_id
1 'polypeptide(L)'
;MKEQVLALRGVGGYRQYRIPAMAVTPTGRVITIYDARFDFDDLPGPVDLVIRISDDNGKTWSKQEIFREHEGISGFGDASIIIDPSFGANGRVIVLYQATKVAGFFESKLGTDLADPLVAQIARSISDDDGVTWRHDVITEQLKDAKTPGIFATSGMGGRIEHGEFAGRLLQTFVLRRESELLSAIGFSDDHGENWYLGALIPGGNETAIAGLSDGSVLVHSRATPHRIVGRSLDGGKTLSSLKPDLALVDPSDNGSLCLLKNGDVICTHNHDSDLRRNTVIKRSTDGGETWSSAICVEADSSAYSTACELADGSIGVLYERNAYQEIVFAKFSTDEFQPIESVIKQTEHATDIEFTVVPRYIRPSRNQEIEAELLTAPTVPEVDMKVFNATERKEVGPAGGTTSGDPLYTADELEKILGPIAPGLHEGDEVRFSARISNHLSCPVTNLKVVDRLGEKICEYDSISAGSIECLLDIRQKVTTNDVTDGSARFHFELTGAIRNSKGAEISIFTKAVNLEIPVN
;
A
#
# COMPACT_ATOMS: atom_id res chain seq x y z
N MET A 1 -3.86 0.15 -22.97
CA MET A 1 -3.82 -0.16 -21.55
C MET A 1 -5.19 0.04 -20.95
N LYS A 2 -5.66 -0.86 -20.11
CA LYS A 2 -6.93 -0.75 -19.41
C LYS A 2 -6.69 -0.92 -17.93
N GLU A 3 -6.84 0.15 -17.19
CA GLU A 3 -6.72 0.18 -15.74
C GLU A 3 -8.09 0.18 -15.08
N GLN A 4 -8.19 -0.45 -13.91
CA GLN A 4 -9.41 -0.47 -13.12
C GLN A 4 -9.04 -0.33 -11.65
N VAL A 5 -9.64 0.64 -10.96
CA VAL A 5 -9.55 0.77 -9.51
C VAL A 5 -10.44 -0.29 -8.88
N LEU A 6 -9.83 -1.25 -8.17
CA LEU A 6 -10.57 -2.32 -7.48
C LEU A 6 -10.97 -1.92 -6.06
N ALA A 7 -10.15 -1.10 -5.40
CA ALA A 7 -10.48 -0.54 -4.10
C ALA A 7 -9.99 0.90 -4.01
N LEU A 8 -10.77 1.73 -3.35
CA LEU A 8 -10.48 3.14 -3.14
C LEU A 8 -10.55 3.43 -1.63
N ARG A 9 -9.54 4.12 -1.14
CA ARG A 9 -9.43 4.60 0.24
C ARG A 9 -10.71 5.28 0.70
N GLY A 10 -11.19 4.96 1.90
CA GLY A 10 -12.41 5.53 2.47
C GLY A 10 -13.71 4.99 1.89
N VAL A 11 -13.66 4.08 0.92
CA VAL A 11 -14.85 3.47 0.32
C VAL A 11 -15.04 2.04 0.89
N GLY A 12 -16.28 1.63 1.09
CA GLY A 12 -16.60 0.29 1.60
C GLY A 12 -16.45 0.12 3.11
N GLY A 13 -16.28 1.21 3.86
CA GLY A 13 -16.15 1.20 5.32
C GLY A 13 -14.71 1.07 5.82
N TYR A 14 -13.74 1.00 4.93
CA TYR A 14 -12.32 0.86 5.28
C TYR A 14 -11.55 2.15 4.99
N ARG A 15 -10.64 2.50 5.89
CA ARG A 15 -9.81 3.69 5.73
C ARG A 15 -8.71 3.53 4.69
N GLN A 16 -8.20 2.31 4.50
CA GLN A 16 -7.13 2.04 3.57
C GLN A 16 -7.19 0.61 3.06
N TYR A 17 -6.72 0.42 1.83
CA TYR A 17 -6.48 -0.91 1.25
C TYR A 17 -5.01 -1.05 0.91
N ARG A 18 -4.41 -2.19 1.28
CA ARG A 18 -2.98 -2.42 1.13
C ARG A 18 -2.69 -3.87 0.70
N ILE A 19 -1.44 -4.14 0.37
CA ILE A 19 -0.83 -5.47 0.26
C ILE A 19 -1.54 -6.36 -0.78
N PRO A 20 -1.40 -6.03 -2.07
CA PRO A 20 -2.08 -6.76 -3.13
C PRO A 20 -1.50 -8.15 -3.37
N ALA A 21 -2.34 -9.16 -3.42
CA ALA A 21 -2.04 -10.51 -3.85
C ALA A 21 -2.93 -10.89 -5.05
N MET A 22 -2.36 -11.58 -6.04
CA MET A 22 -3.09 -12.00 -7.23
C MET A 22 -2.53 -13.31 -7.79
N ALA A 23 -3.41 -14.16 -8.27
CA ALA A 23 -3.04 -15.35 -9.02
C ALA A 23 -4.11 -15.72 -10.03
N VAL A 24 -3.73 -16.56 -11.02
CA VAL A 24 -4.63 -17.10 -12.05
C VAL A 24 -4.74 -18.60 -11.88
N THR A 25 -5.95 -19.09 -11.76
CA THR A 25 -6.21 -20.53 -11.62
C THR A 25 -6.12 -21.25 -12.98
N PRO A 26 -6.03 -22.60 -13.00
CA PRO A 26 -6.02 -23.36 -14.25
C PRO A 26 -7.25 -23.14 -15.13
N THR A 27 -8.40 -22.76 -14.57
CA THR A 27 -9.61 -22.43 -15.32
C THR A 27 -9.55 -21.07 -16.00
N GLY A 28 -8.55 -20.24 -15.67
CA GLY A 28 -8.38 -18.87 -16.15
C GLY A 28 -9.02 -17.81 -15.26
N ARG A 29 -9.58 -18.20 -14.11
CA ARG A 29 -10.09 -17.28 -13.10
C ARG A 29 -8.96 -16.50 -12.47
N VAL A 30 -9.12 -15.18 -12.37
CA VAL A 30 -8.20 -14.29 -11.64
C VAL A 30 -8.74 -14.05 -10.24
N ILE A 31 -7.94 -14.36 -9.23
CA ILE A 31 -8.27 -14.13 -7.83
C ILE A 31 -7.37 -13.02 -7.31
N THR A 32 -7.95 -11.99 -6.68
CA THR A 32 -7.23 -10.94 -5.97
C THR A 32 -7.63 -10.92 -4.50
N ILE A 33 -6.64 -10.78 -3.62
CA ILE A 33 -6.85 -10.61 -2.17
C ILE A 33 -5.98 -9.45 -1.72
N TYR A 34 -6.49 -8.59 -0.85
CA TYR A 34 -5.74 -7.49 -0.27
C TYR A 34 -6.27 -7.12 1.11
N ASP A 35 -5.44 -6.44 1.89
CA ASP A 35 -5.81 -5.94 3.21
C ASP A 35 -6.85 -4.84 3.08
N ALA A 36 -7.84 -4.86 3.97
CA ALA A 36 -8.84 -3.82 4.16
C ALA A 36 -8.74 -3.32 5.61
N ARG A 37 -8.15 -2.15 5.80
CA ARG A 37 -7.74 -1.61 7.10
C ARG A 37 -8.72 -0.57 7.60
N PHE A 38 -9.06 -0.62 8.90
CA PHE A 38 -9.95 0.34 9.54
C PHE A 38 -9.23 1.62 9.98
N ASP A 39 -7.91 1.59 10.02
CA ASP A 39 -7.01 2.73 10.23
C ASP A 39 -5.82 2.67 9.26
N PHE A 40 -4.74 3.42 9.53
CA PHE A 40 -3.52 3.41 8.71
C PHE A 40 -2.44 2.48 9.24
N ASP A 41 -2.69 1.88 10.40
CA ASP A 41 -1.72 1.02 11.04
C ASP A 41 -1.63 -0.35 10.34
N ASP A 42 -0.51 -0.98 10.52
CA ASP A 42 -0.27 -2.35 10.11
C ASP A 42 -0.74 -3.32 11.20
N LEU A 43 -0.61 -4.63 10.95
CA LEU A 43 -0.81 -5.61 12.01
C LEU A 43 0.19 -5.42 13.18
N PRO A 44 -0.24 -5.54 14.42
CA PRO A 44 -1.57 -5.98 14.88
C PRO A 44 -2.61 -4.86 14.85
N GLY A 45 -3.83 -5.20 14.47
CA GLY A 45 -4.95 -4.26 14.41
C GLY A 45 -6.14 -4.87 13.69
N PRO A 46 -7.29 -4.20 13.68
CA PRO A 46 -8.47 -4.66 12.97
C PRO A 46 -8.23 -4.53 11.45
N VAL A 47 -7.83 -5.61 10.82
CA VAL A 47 -7.60 -5.73 9.37
C VAL A 47 -8.36 -6.92 8.86
N ASP A 48 -9.20 -6.70 7.84
CA ASP A 48 -9.85 -7.76 7.08
C ASP A 48 -9.02 -8.11 5.84
N LEU A 49 -9.09 -9.35 5.40
CA LEU A 49 -8.73 -9.68 4.03
C LEU A 49 -10.00 -9.66 3.18
N VAL A 50 -9.95 -9.00 2.04
CA VAL A 50 -11.05 -8.93 1.08
C VAL A 50 -10.64 -9.55 -0.24
N ILE A 51 -11.63 -10.12 -0.95
CA ILE A 51 -11.43 -10.85 -2.20
C ILE A 51 -12.27 -10.25 -3.33
N ARG A 52 -11.71 -10.22 -4.54
CA ARG A 52 -12.44 -10.03 -5.80
C ARG A 52 -11.99 -11.08 -6.83
N ILE A 53 -12.91 -11.46 -7.68
CA ILE A 53 -12.72 -12.49 -8.71
C ILE A 53 -13.09 -11.92 -10.08
N SER A 54 -12.32 -12.31 -11.10
CA SER A 54 -12.65 -12.07 -12.50
C SER A 54 -12.60 -13.37 -13.28
N ASP A 55 -13.65 -13.67 -14.04
CA ASP A 55 -13.75 -14.84 -14.92
C ASP A 55 -13.51 -14.49 -16.39
N ASP A 56 -13.08 -13.25 -16.70
CA ASP A 56 -12.94 -12.74 -18.07
C ASP A 56 -11.59 -12.03 -18.32
N ASN A 57 -10.53 -12.53 -17.68
CA ASN A 57 -9.17 -11.97 -17.75
C ASN A 57 -9.08 -10.51 -17.29
N GLY A 58 -9.75 -10.17 -16.19
CA GLY A 58 -9.69 -8.85 -15.58
C GLY A 58 -10.51 -7.78 -16.29
N LYS A 59 -11.44 -8.13 -17.20
CA LYS A 59 -12.33 -7.15 -17.85
C LYS A 59 -13.42 -6.68 -16.90
N THR A 60 -14.00 -7.60 -16.14
CA THR A 60 -14.99 -7.32 -15.10
C THR A 60 -14.62 -8.05 -13.79
N TRP A 61 -15.08 -7.51 -12.66
CA TRP A 61 -14.75 -8.01 -11.34
C TRP A 61 -16.02 -8.22 -10.52
N SER A 62 -16.02 -9.25 -9.68
CA SER A 62 -17.05 -9.44 -8.67
C SER A 62 -17.13 -8.22 -7.73
N LYS A 63 -18.21 -8.12 -6.96
CA LYS A 63 -18.21 -7.23 -5.79
C LYS A 63 -17.11 -7.66 -4.83
N GLN A 64 -16.59 -6.70 -4.08
CA GLN A 64 -15.68 -6.98 -2.98
C GLN A 64 -16.42 -7.77 -1.90
N GLU A 65 -15.84 -8.88 -1.47
CA GLU A 65 -16.35 -9.72 -0.40
C GLU A 65 -15.29 -9.86 0.69
N ILE A 66 -15.72 -10.02 1.94
CA ILE A 66 -14.80 -10.29 3.05
C ILE A 66 -14.34 -11.75 2.93
N PHE A 67 -13.04 -11.94 2.80
CA PHE A 67 -12.40 -13.26 2.76
C PHE A 67 -12.07 -13.78 4.16
N ARG A 68 -11.51 -12.88 5.00
CA ARG A 68 -11.26 -13.11 6.43
C ARG A 68 -11.68 -11.87 7.20
N GLU A 69 -12.60 -12.02 8.13
CA GLU A 69 -13.11 -10.94 8.96
C GLU A 69 -12.34 -10.89 10.29
N HIS A 70 -11.90 -9.70 10.70
CA HIS A 70 -11.30 -9.48 12.00
C HIS A 70 -12.30 -9.71 13.15
N GLU A 71 -11.81 -9.98 14.34
CA GLU A 71 -12.62 -10.07 15.55
C GLU A 71 -12.00 -9.21 16.66
N GLY A 72 -12.68 -8.13 17.03
CA GLY A 72 -12.18 -7.16 18.00
C GLY A 72 -10.88 -6.50 17.54
N ILE A 73 -9.78 -6.72 18.28
CA ILE A 73 -8.45 -6.22 17.94
C ILE A 73 -7.61 -7.20 17.12
N SER A 74 -8.14 -8.38 16.78
CA SER A 74 -7.46 -9.33 15.92
C SER A 74 -7.51 -8.87 14.47
N GLY A 75 -6.58 -9.33 13.65
CA GLY A 75 -6.59 -9.01 12.22
C GLY A 75 -5.89 -10.06 11.38
N PHE A 76 -6.14 -9.97 10.09
CA PHE A 76 -5.54 -10.81 9.04
C PHE A 76 -4.91 -9.92 7.98
N GLY A 77 -3.69 -10.21 7.55
CA GLY A 77 -3.00 -9.40 6.55
C GLY A 77 -1.88 -10.14 5.84
N ASP A 78 -1.21 -9.46 4.91
CA ASP A 78 -0.07 -9.97 4.16
C ASP A 78 -0.38 -11.25 3.37
N ALA A 79 -1.49 -11.27 2.63
CA ALA A 79 -1.89 -12.43 1.85
C ALA A 79 -0.89 -12.75 0.73
N SER A 80 -0.62 -14.04 0.52
CA SER A 80 0.11 -14.60 -0.62
C SER A 80 -0.67 -15.75 -1.22
N ILE A 81 -0.84 -15.74 -2.55
CA ILE A 81 -1.62 -16.77 -3.26
C ILE A 81 -0.67 -17.70 -3.99
N ILE A 82 -0.88 -19.01 -3.84
CA ILE A 82 -0.14 -20.08 -4.50
C ILE A 82 -1.14 -20.94 -5.26
N ILE A 83 -0.83 -21.28 -6.49
CA ILE A 83 -1.64 -22.19 -7.30
C ILE A 83 -0.91 -23.52 -7.49
N ASP A 84 -1.60 -24.60 -7.16
CA ASP A 84 -1.18 -25.95 -7.55
C ASP A 84 -2.10 -26.48 -8.66
N PRO A 85 -1.71 -26.37 -9.93
CA PRO A 85 -2.53 -26.81 -11.04
C PRO A 85 -2.64 -28.35 -11.16
N SER A 86 -1.81 -29.09 -10.43
CA SER A 86 -1.78 -30.56 -10.49
C SER A 86 -2.78 -31.23 -9.54
N PHE A 87 -3.40 -30.46 -8.63
CA PHE A 87 -4.35 -31.01 -7.67
C PHE A 87 -5.79 -31.03 -8.21
N GLY A 88 -6.35 -32.22 -8.38
CA GLY A 88 -7.73 -32.35 -8.84
C GLY A 88 -7.97 -31.82 -10.27
N ALA A 89 -9.22 -31.54 -10.60
CA ALA A 89 -9.62 -31.09 -11.93
C ALA A 89 -9.45 -29.56 -12.13
N ASN A 90 -9.60 -28.78 -11.07
CA ASN A 90 -9.58 -27.31 -11.12
C ASN A 90 -8.28 -26.72 -10.57
N GLY A 91 -7.35 -27.58 -10.12
CA GLY A 91 -6.21 -27.16 -9.32
C GLY A 91 -6.60 -26.84 -7.87
N ARG A 92 -5.61 -26.48 -7.08
CA ARG A 92 -5.79 -26.01 -5.69
C ARG A 92 -5.30 -24.58 -5.56
N VAL A 93 -6.09 -23.76 -4.88
CA VAL A 93 -5.70 -22.41 -4.49
C VAL A 93 -5.34 -22.42 -3.00
N ILE A 94 -4.14 -21.95 -2.67
CA ILE A 94 -3.65 -21.84 -1.29
C ILE A 94 -3.38 -20.37 -1.03
N VAL A 95 -3.91 -19.85 0.07
CA VAL A 95 -3.63 -18.49 0.53
C VAL A 95 -2.96 -18.57 1.89
N LEU A 96 -1.74 -18.07 2.00
CA LEU A 96 -1.03 -17.91 3.26
C LEU A 96 -1.13 -16.45 3.70
N TYR A 97 -1.36 -16.21 4.99
CA TYR A 97 -1.49 -14.86 5.53
C TYR A 97 -1.14 -14.83 7.02
N GLN A 98 -0.83 -13.65 7.52
CA GLN A 98 -0.62 -13.44 8.94
C GLN A 98 -1.98 -13.35 9.66
N ALA A 99 -2.08 -13.98 10.84
CA ALA A 99 -3.19 -13.83 11.76
C ALA A 99 -2.64 -13.33 13.11
N THR A 100 -3.14 -12.19 13.58
CA THR A 100 -2.69 -11.52 14.80
C THR A 100 -3.83 -11.31 15.77
N LYS A 101 -3.48 -11.21 17.05
CA LYS A 101 -4.39 -10.76 18.11
C LYS A 101 -3.84 -9.46 18.73
N VAL A 102 -3.05 -9.57 19.78
CA VAL A 102 -2.45 -8.41 20.47
C VAL A 102 -1.07 -8.09 19.90
N ALA A 103 -0.31 -9.12 19.50
CA ALA A 103 1.04 -8.97 18.99
C ALA A 103 1.09 -9.22 17.47
N GLY A 104 1.75 -8.32 16.76
CA GLY A 104 2.14 -8.47 15.37
C GLY A 104 3.49 -9.15 15.21
N PHE A 105 4.09 -9.03 14.03
CA PHE A 105 5.38 -9.64 13.71
C PHE A 105 6.51 -9.23 14.68
N PHE A 106 6.58 -7.93 15.01
CA PHE A 106 7.66 -7.38 15.83
C PHE A 106 7.48 -7.69 17.32
N GLU A 107 6.26 -7.76 17.80
CA GLU A 107 5.93 -7.99 19.22
C GLU A 107 5.75 -9.48 19.54
N SER A 108 5.62 -10.33 18.52
CA SER A 108 5.34 -11.75 18.69
C SER A 108 6.38 -12.44 19.56
N LYS A 109 5.91 -13.34 20.45
CA LYS A 109 6.73 -14.19 21.30
C LYS A 109 7.14 -15.49 20.60
N LEU A 110 8.10 -16.15 21.19
CA LEU A 110 8.39 -17.56 20.90
C LEU A 110 7.18 -18.45 21.21
N GLY A 111 7.08 -19.55 20.50
CA GLY A 111 6.00 -20.53 20.65
C GLY A 111 4.99 -20.47 19.51
N THR A 112 4.07 -21.43 19.55
CA THR A 112 3.05 -21.69 18.50
C THR A 112 1.64 -21.80 19.08
N ASP A 113 1.47 -21.51 20.37
CA ASP A 113 0.18 -21.63 21.05
C ASP A 113 -0.86 -20.69 20.42
N LEU A 114 -1.92 -21.27 19.87
CA LEU A 114 -3.03 -20.54 19.26
C LEU A 114 -3.84 -19.72 20.28
N ALA A 115 -3.80 -20.09 21.56
CA ALA A 115 -4.50 -19.38 22.62
C ALA A 115 -3.73 -18.15 23.11
N ASP A 116 -2.40 -18.11 22.96
CA ASP A 116 -1.58 -16.98 23.42
C ASP A 116 -1.77 -15.77 22.46
N PRO A 117 -2.36 -14.66 22.93
CA PRO A 117 -2.60 -13.50 22.10
C PRO A 117 -1.31 -12.76 21.70
N LEU A 118 -0.17 -13.09 22.31
CA LEU A 118 1.13 -12.52 22.01
C LEU A 118 1.95 -13.36 21.01
N VAL A 119 1.33 -14.36 20.39
CA VAL A 119 1.94 -15.17 19.32
C VAL A 119 1.23 -14.89 18.01
N ALA A 120 1.91 -14.18 17.11
CA ALA A 120 1.45 -14.02 15.75
C ALA A 120 1.51 -15.36 15.00
N GLN A 121 0.47 -15.66 14.22
CA GLN A 121 0.27 -16.95 13.58
C GLN A 121 0.40 -16.84 12.05
N ILE A 122 0.84 -17.92 11.41
CA ILE A 122 0.69 -18.14 9.97
C ILE A 122 -0.60 -18.92 9.77
N ALA A 123 -1.57 -18.27 9.16
CA ALA A 123 -2.83 -18.90 8.77
C ALA A 123 -2.82 -19.30 7.29
N ARG A 124 -3.65 -20.28 6.97
CA ARG A 124 -3.80 -20.80 5.63
C ARG A 124 -5.28 -20.96 5.29
N SER A 125 -5.61 -20.66 4.03
CA SER A 125 -6.91 -21.00 3.43
C SER A 125 -6.66 -21.81 2.17
N ILE A 126 -7.44 -22.88 1.98
CA ILE A 126 -7.34 -23.75 0.81
C ILE A 126 -8.71 -23.88 0.14
N SER A 127 -8.71 -23.76 -1.18
CA SER A 127 -9.85 -24.07 -2.04
C SER A 127 -9.45 -25.13 -3.07
N ASP A 128 -10.28 -26.16 -3.21
CA ASP A 128 -10.13 -27.22 -4.19
C ASP A 128 -11.20 -27.12 -5.31
N ASP A 129 -11.99 -26.04 -5.30
CA ASP A 129 -13.11 -25.79 -6.21
C ASP A 129 -13.02 -24.40 -6.88
N ASP A 130 -11.79 -24.01 -7.22
CA ASP A 130 -11.53 -22.77 -7.97
C ASP A 130 -11.90 -21.49 -7.20
N GLY A 131 -11.71 -21.47 -5.87
CA GLY A 131 -11.96 -20.31 -5.03
C GLY A 131 -13.44 -20.10 -4.66
N VAL A 132 -14.30 -21.12 -4.83
CA VAL A 132 -15.72 -21.02 -4.48
C VAL A 132 -15.94 -21.30 -2.99
N THR A 133 -15.31 -22.34 -2.45
CA THR A 133 -15.34 -22.64 -1.03
C THR A 133 -13.95 -22.75 -0.43
N TRP A 134 -13.83 -22.45 0.86
CA TRP A 134 -12.55 -22.34 1.54
C TRP A 134 -12.55 -23.08 2.88
N ARG A 135 -11.52 -23.88 3.12
CA ARG A 135 -11.16 -24.34 4.47
C ARG A 135 -10.05 -23.49 5.04
N HIS A 136 -10.08 -23.23 6.35
CA HIS A 136 -9.13 -22.36 7.03
C HIS A 136 -8.47 -23.11 8.18
N ASP A 137 -7.16 -22.97 8.32
CA ASP A 137 -6.39 -23.52 9.42
C ASP A 137 -5.16 -22.65 9.74
N VAL A 138 -4.38 -23.07 10.73
CA VAL A 138 -3.13 -22.40 11.14
C VAL A 138 -1.99 -23.40 11.02
N ILE A 139 -0.90 -22.97 10.39
CA ILE A 139 0.27 -23.80 10.12
C ILE A 139 1.55 -23.34 10.82
N THR A 140 1.44 -22.45 11.80
CA THR A 140 2.59 -21.88 12.51
C THR A 140 3.54 -22.92 13.05
N GLU A 141 3.01 -24.03 13.57
CA GLU A 141 3.77 -25.16 14.14
C GLU A 141 4.71 -25.83 13.12
N GLN A 142 4.37 -25.76 11.84
CA GLN A 142 5.18 -26.34 10.74
C GLN A 142 6.41 -25.47 10.43
N LEU A 143 6.36 -24.17 10.72
CA LEU A 143 7.31 -23.18 10.23
C LEU A 143 8.09 -22.46 11.32
N LYS A 144 7.53 -22.31 12.53
CA LYS A 144 8.11 -21.53 13.61
C LYS A 144 8.91 -22.42 14.55
N ASP A 145 10.20 -22.20 14.64
CA ASP A 145 11.09 -22.91 15.58
C ASP A 145 11.32 -22.15 16.89
N ALA A 146 12.08 -22.76 17.81
CA ALA A 146 12.39 -22.20 19.13
C ALA A 146 13.26 -20.94 19.11
N LYS A 147 13.71 -20.47 17.93
CA LYS A 147 14.53 -19.26 17.77
C LYS A 147 13.81 -18.16 17.02
N THR A 148 12.60 -18.43 16.53
CA THR A 148 11.84 -17.54 15.65
C THR A 148 10.60 -17.01 16.37
N PRO A 149 10.67 -15.87 17.08
CA PRO A 149 9.51 -15.28 17.72
C PRO A 149 8.49 -14.73 16.69
N GLY A 150 8.94 -14.08 15.61
CA GLY A 150 8.08 -13.53 14.57
C GLY A 150 8.35 -14.18 13.20
N ILE A 151 7.28 -14.49 12.47
CA ILE A 151 7.33 -15.01 11.11
C ILE A 151 6.05 -14.60 10.37
N PHE A 152 6.17 -14.23 9.09
CA PHE A 152 5.03 -14.06 8.19
C PHE A 152 5.39 -14.47 6.75
N ALA A 153 4.40 -14.83 5.96
CA ALA A 153 4.60 -15.12 4.53
C ALA A 153 4.79 -13.81 3.75
N THR A 154 5.79 -13.74 2.86
CA THR A 154 5.89 -12.62 1.91
C THR A 154 4.61 -12.53 1.10
N SER A 155 4.00 -11.36 1.09
CA SER A 155 2.73 -11.11 0.40
C SER A 155 2.85 -11.13 -1.13
N GLY A 156 1.71 -11.24 -1.81
CA GLY A 156 1.61 -11.21 -3.26
C GLY A 156 1.36 -12.59 -3.84
N MET A 157 2.40 -13.31 -4.22
CA MET A 157 2.28 -14.65 -4.78
C MET A 157 3.47 -15.53 -4.40
N GLY A 158 3.19 -16.81 -4.19
CA GLY A 158 4.22 -17.84 -4.17
C GLY A 158 4.50 -18.42 -5.56
N GLY A 159 5.30 -19.47 -5.62
CA GLY A 159 5.73 -20.11 -6.85
C GLY A 159 5.52 -21.61 -6.85
N ARG A 160 5.85 -22.23 -7.99
CA ARG A 160 5.90 -23.67 -8.16
C ARG A 160 7.07 -24.04 -9.08
N ILE A 161 7.69 -25.17 -8.82
CA ILE A 161 8.70 -25.73 -9.74
C ILE A 161 7.96 -26.60 -10.76
N GLU A 162 8.03 -26.22 -12.03
CA GLU A 162 7.32 -26.93 -13.10
C GLU A 162 8.14 -28.07 -13.70
N HIS A 163 9.48 -28.02 -13.62
CA HIS A 163 10.39 -28.89 -14.30
C HIS A 163 11.51 -29.44 -13.40
N GLY A 164 12.15 -30.53 -13.80
CA GLY A 164 13.31 -31.11 -13.12
C GLY A 164 12.95 -32.00 -11.94
N GLU A 165 13.94 -32.25 -11.08
CA GLU A 165 13.86 -33.23 -9.97
C GLU A 165 12.76 -32.87 -8.96
N PHE A 166 12.52 -31.57 -8.75
CA PHE A 166 11.56 -31.07 -7.77
C PHE A 166 10.25 -30.61 -8.42
N ALA A 167 9.94 -31.05 -9.62
CA ALA A 167 8.70 -30.69 -10.30
C ALA A 167 7.46 -31.01 -9.45
N GLY A 168 6.55 -30.05 -9.32
CA GLY A 168 5.37 -30.11 -8.46
C GLY A 168 5.54 -29.46 -7.09
N ARG A 169 6.77 -29.18 -6.66
CA ARG A 169 7.04 -28.50 -5.38
C ARG A 169 6.48 -27.10 -5.39
N LEU A 170 5.68 -26.79 -4.38
CA LEU A 170 5.19 -25.43 -4.12
C LEU A 170 6.23 -24.66 -3.32
N LEU A 171 6.31 -23.35 -3.59
CA LEU A 171 7.30 -22.45 -3.02
C LEU A 171 6.61 -21.23 -2.41
N GLN A 172 7.09 -20.80 -1.24
CA GLN A 172 6.73 -19.56 -0.58
C GLN A 172 7.93 -19.02 0.19
N THR A 173 8.09 -17.73 0.25
CA THR A 173 9.11 -17.11 1.12
C THR A 173 8.48 -16.57 2.39
N PHE A 174 9.24 -16.60 3.47
CA PHE A 174 8.83 -16.12 4.77
C PHE A 174 9.84 -15.13 5.30
N VAL A 175 9.38 -14.05 5.92
CA VAL A 175 10.21 -13.14 6.71
C VAL A 175 10.23 -13.65 8.14
N LEU A 176 11.43 -13.76 8.71
CA LEU A 176 11.65 -14.25 10.07
C LEU A 176 12.36 -13.19 10.90
N ARG A 177 11.96 -13.07 12.16
CA ARG A 177 12.71 -12.36 13.17
C ARG A 177 13.39 -13.39 14.08
N ARG A 178 14.72 -13.33 14.13
CA ARG A 178 15.54 -14.16 15.03
C ARG A 178 16.46 -13.27 15.83
N GLU A 179 16.33 -13.31 17.15
CA GLU A 179 17.03 -12.38 18.06
C GLU A 179 16.78 -10.91 17.64
N SER A 180 17.82 -10.20 17.21
CA SER A 180 17.73 -8.82 16.71
C SER A 180 17.80 -8.72 15.18
N GLU A 181 17.86 -9.84 14.47
CA GLU A 181 18.05 -9.86 13.01
C GLU A 181 16.74 -10.17 12.27
N LEU A 182 16.55 -9.48 11.16
CA LEU A 182 15.57 -9.84 10.14
C LEU A 182 16.27 -10.66 9.07
N LEU A 183 15.63 -11.72 8.65
CA LEU A 183 16.07 -12.55 7.53
C LEU A 183 14.83 -13.12 6.84
N SER A 184 14.98 -13.61 5.63
CA SER A 184 13.93 -14.40 5.03
C SER A 184 14.36 -15.85 4.83
N ALA A 185 13.39 -16.70 4.50
CA ALA A 185 13.61 -18.11 4.22
C ALA A 185 12.77 -18.54 3.03
N ILE A 186 13.28 -19.51 2.27
CA ILE A 186 12.46 -20.25 1.31
C ILE A 186 11.68 -21.31 2.10
N GLY A 187 10.36 -21.33 1.94
CA GLY A 187 9.53 -22.44 2.36
C GLY A 187 9.09 -23.26 1.16
N PHE A 188 8.88 -24.53 1.36
CA PHE A 188 8.42 -25.44 0.32
C PHE A 188 7.46 -26.50 0.83
N SER A 189 6.62 -27.02 -0.08
CA SER A 189 5.71 -28.13 0.16
C SER A 189 5.78 -29.12 -1.01
N ASP A 190 5.87 -30.42 -0.69
CA ASP A 190 5.89 -31.52 -1.66
C ASP A 190 4.57 -32.32 -1.69
N ASP A 191 3.57 -31.89 -0.93
CA ASP A 191 2.30 -32.58 -0.75
C ASP A 191 1.08 -31.67 -0.96
N HIS A 192 1.14 -30.88 -2.02
CA HIS A 192 0.05 -29.97 -2.42
C HIS A 192 -0.31 -28.90 -1.37
N GLY A 193 0.69 -28.45 -0.60
CA GLY A 193 0.53 -27.42 0.41
C GLY A 193 -0.06 -27.87 1.75
N GLU A 194 -0.15 -29.20 2.00
CA GLU A 194 -0.60 -29.71 3.30
C GLU A 194 0.47 -29.54 4.38
N ASN A 195 1.71 -29.85 4.09
CA ASN A 195 2.83 -29.63 4.99
C ASN A 195 3.87 -28.71 4.37
N TRP A 196 4.40 -27.78 5.19
CA TRP A 196 5.38 -26.80 4.80
C TRP A 196 6.67 -26.95 5.60
N TYR A 197 7.80 -26.75 4.94
CA TYR A 197 9.13 -26.85 5.53
C TYR A 197 9.95 -25.61 5.17
N LEU A 198 10.76 -25.12 6.10
CA LEU A 198 11.75 -24.09 5.81
C LEU A 198 13.01 -24.72 5.20
N GLY A 199 13.46 -24.15 4.10
CA GLY A 199 14.71 -24.47 3.42
C GLY A 199 15.79 -23.43 3.66
N ALA A 200 16.34 -22.88 2.58
CA ALA A 200 17.43 -21.91 2.62
C ALA A 200 17.05 -20.63 3.36
N LEU A 201 17.93 -20.19 4.25
CA LEU A 201 17.84 -18.87 4.88
C LEU A 201 18.50 -17.83 3.98
N ILE A 202 17.95 -16.63 3.99
CA ILE A 202 18.40 -15.45 3.25
C ILE A 202 18.82 -14.38 4.26
N PRO A 203 20.09 -14.37 4.70
CA PRO A 203 20.58 -13.39 5.65
C PRO A 203 20.43 -11.96 5.12
N GLY A 204 19.95 -11.03 5.96
CA GLY A 204 19.64 -9.66 5.55
C GLY A 204 18.45 -9.54 4.60
N GLY A 205 17.76 -10.65 4.33
CA GLY A 205 16.54 -10.68 3.53
C GLY A 205 15.35 -10.08 4.28
N ASN A 206 14.40 -9.61 3.50
CA ASN A 206 13.10 -9.11 3.91
C ASN A 206 12.05 -9.77 3.00
N GLU A 207 10.94 -9.12 2.71
CA GLU A 207 9.97 -9.63 1.75
C GLU A 207 10.67 -9.99 0.43
N THR A 208 10.47 -11.22 0.02
CA THR A 208 11.26 -11.86 -1.03
C THR A 208 10.32 -12.53 -2.04
N ALA A 209 10.34 -12.07 -3.28
CA ALA A 209 9.63 -12.73 -4.38
C ALA A 209 10.35 -14.02 -4.77
N ILE A 210 9.61 -15.01 -5.26
CA ILE A 210 10.12 -16.34 -5.62
C ILE A 210 9.47 -16.89 -6.89
N ALA A 211 10.26 -17.53 -7.74
CA ALA A 211 9.74 -18.25 -8.90
C ALA A 211 10.57 -19.52 -9.18
N GLY A 212 9.90 -20.62 -9.54
CA GLY A 212 10.53 -21.75 -10.18
C GLY A 212 10.77 -21.42 -11.66
N LEU A 213 11.96 -21.78 -12.19
CA LEU A 213 12.36 -21.46 -13.55
C LEU A 213 12.23 -22.67 -14.48
N SER A 214 12.32 -22.43 -15.79
CA SER A 214 12.20 -23.48 -16.82
C SER A 214 13.28 -24.55 -16.73
N ASP A 215 14.45 -24.27 -16.16
CA ASP A 215 15.53 -25.22 -15.92
C ASP A 215 15.38 -26.01 -14.61
N GLY A 216 14.31 -25.79 -13.85
CA GLY A 216 14.05 -26.41 -12.55
C GLY A 216 14.74 -25.73 -11.38
N SER A 217 15.51 -24.67 -11.60
CA SER A 217 16.07 -23.86 -10.53
C SER A 217 15.02 -22.90 -9.92
N VAL A 218 15.35 -22.31 -8.78
CA VAL A 218 14.50 -21.34 -8.07
C VAL A 218 15.22 -20.00 -8.01
N LEU A 219 14.56 -18.95 -8.47
CA LEU A 219 15.04 -17.57 -8.39
C LEU A 219 14.35 -16.86 -7.22
N VAL A 220 15.11 -16.08 -6.44
CA VAL A 220 14.60 -15.23 -5.39
C VAL A 220 15.10 -13.80 -5.52
N HIS A 221 14.20 -12.83 -5.26
CA HIS A 221 14.49 -11.41 -5.22
C HIS A 221 14.01 -10.80 -3.90
N SER A 222 14.90 -10.47 -3.00
CA SER A 222 14.57 -9.79 -1.75
C SER A 222 14.55 -8.27 -1.94
N ARG A 223 13.54 -7.61 -1.38
CA ARG A 223 13.50 -6.14 -1.37
C ARG A 223 14.68 -5.59 -0.59
N ALA A 224 15.34 -4.59 -1.13
CA ALA A 224 16.48 -3.90 -0.50
C ALA A 224 16.74 -2.58 -1.22
N THR A 225 17.44 -1.65 -0.58
CA THR A 225 17.83 -0.38 -1.19
C THR A 225 19.36 -0.25 -1.20
N PRO A 226 19.96 0.25 -2.28
CA PRO A 226 19.37 0.83 -3.51
C PRO A 226 19.03 -0.21 -4.59
N HIS A 227 19.27 -1.48 -4.37
CA HIS A 227 19.05 -2.55 -5.35
C HIS A 227 18.50 -3.80 -4.66
N ARG A 228 17.63 -4.54 -5.35
CA ARG A 228 17.16 -5.84 -4.88
C ARG A 228 18.31 -6.83 -4.74
N ILE A 229 18.22 -7.71 -3.74
CA ILE A 229 19.19 -8.79 -3.51
C ILE A 229 18.65 -10.06 -4.18
N VAL A 230 19.48 -10.65 -5.03
CA VAL A 230 19.10 -11.80 -5.87
C VAL A 230 19.91 -13.04 -5.46
N GLY A 231 19.25 -14.18 -5.48
CA GLY A 231 19.86 -15.48 -5.25
C GLY A 231 19.18 -16.59 -6.05
N ARG A 232 19.86 -17.72 -6.22
CA ARG A 232 19.35 -18.87 -6.94
C ARG A 232 19.56 -20.17 -6.14
N SER A 233 18.58 -21.04 -6.16
CA SER A 233 18.66 -22.41 -5.63
C SER A 233 18.64 -23.42 -6.77
N LEU A 234 19.50 -24.42 -6.69
CA LEU A 234 19.55 -25.54 -7.66
C LEU A 234 19.02 -26.86 -7.07
N ASP A 235 18.62 -26.84 -5.80
CA ASP A 235 18.19 -28.02 -5.05
C ASP A 235 16.76 -27.88 -4.48
N GLY A 236 15.92 -27.16 -5.23
CA GLY A 236 14.51 -26.98 -4.90
C GLY A 236 14.26 -26.12 -3.66
N GLY A 237 15.12 -25.13 -3.37
CA GLY A 237 14.97 -24.20 -2.28
C GLY A 237 15.65 -24.62 -0.98
N LYS A 238 16.43 -25.70 -0.95
CA LYS A 238 17.11 -26.17 0.27
C LYS A 238 18.36 -25.37 0.58
N THR A 239 19.12 -24.98 -0.45
CA THR A 239 20.28 -24.09 -0.34
C THR A 239 20.21 -22.98 -1.38
N LEU A 240 20.95 -21.89 -1.15
CA LEU A 240 21.06 -20.77 -2.08
C LEU A 240 22.51 -20.55 -2.51
N SER A 241 22.68 -20.10 -3.75
CA SER A 241 23.91 -19.47 -4.20
C SER A 241 24.17 -18.18 -3.41
N SER A 242 25.35 -17.60 -3.59
CA SER A 242 25.68 -16.29 -2.98
C SER A 242 24.66 -15.23 -3.38
N LEU A 243 24.08 -14.59 -2.37
CA LEU A 243 23.21 -13.44 -2.55
C LEU A 243 24.04 -12.22 -2.99
N LYS A 244 23.53 -11.49 -3.97
CA LYS A 244 24.19 -10.27 -4.48
C LYS A 244 23.17 -9.21 -4.86
N PRO A 245 23.46 -7.92 -4.73
CA PRO A 245 22.65 -6.87 -5.33
C PRO A 245 22.63 -7.02 -6.86
N ASP A 246 21.45 -6.87 -7.46
CA ASP A 246 21.30 -6.77 -8.91
C ASP A 246 21.18 -5.30 -9.30
N LEU A 247 22.23 -4.78 -9.96
CA LEU A 247 22.30 -3.36 -10.31
C LEU A 247 21.25 -2.91 -11.33
N ALA A 248 20.65 -3.86 -12.07
CA ALA A 248 19.53 -3.57 -12.97
C ALA A 248 18.20 -3.41 -12.22
N LEU A 249 18.12 -3.86 -10.97
CA LEU A 249 16.90 -3.84 -10.15
C LEU A 249 17.02 -2.79 -9.04
N VAL A 250 17.04 -1.51 -9.43
CA VAL A 250 16.97 -0.38 -8.50
C VAL A 250 15.68 -0.46 -7.69
N ASP A 251 15.74 -0.26 -6.37
CA ASP A 251 14.58 -0.52 -5.49
C ASP A 251 14.65 0.34 -4.21
N PRO A 252 13.53 0.94 -3.76
CA PRO A 252 13.47 1.73 -2.52
C PRO A 252 13.24 0.87 -1.27
N SER A 253 13.45 -0.43 -1.34
CA SER A 253 13.05 -1.44 -0.37
C SER A 253 11.53 -1.61 -0.34
N ASP A 254 10.97 -1.99 -1.50
CA ASP A 254 9.54 -2.25 -1.65
C ASP A 254 9.25 -3.70 -2.08
N ASN A 255 8.06 -4.21 -1.76
CA ASN A 255 7.69 -5.55 -2.21
C ASN A 255 7.34 -5.54 -3.69
N GLY A 256 7.65 -6.65 -4.36
CA GLY A 256 7.39 -6.87 -5.78
C GLY A 256 7.16 -8.36 -6.03
N SER A 257 7.07 -8.76 -7.28
CA SER A 257 6.80 -10.15 -7.64
C SER A 257 7.76 -10.69 -8.68
N LEU A 258 7.82 -12.02 -8.76
CA LEU A 258 8.45 -12.79 -9.83
C LEU A 258 7.41 -13.72 -10.44
N CYS A 259 7.35 -13.81 -11.75
CA CYS A 259 6.50 -14.76 -12.44
C CYS A 259 7.22 -15.35 -13.66
N LEU A 260 7.21 -16.68 -13.79
CA LEU A 260 7.61 -17.38 -15.00
C LEU A 260 6.44 -17.39 -15.97
N LEU A 261 6.62 -16.84 -17.17
CA LEU A 261 5.63 -16.87 -18.25
C LEU A 261 5.68 -18.21 -18.98
N LYS A 262 4.58 -18.59 -19.65
CA LYS A 262 4.48 -19.85 -20.42
C LYS A 262 5.51 -19.97 -21.56
N ASN A 263 6.00 -18.83 -22.07
CA ASN A 263 7.04 -18.80 -23.10
C ASN A 263 8.47 -18.99 -22.53
N GLY A 264 8.62 -19.09 -21.20
CA GLY A 264 9.90 -19.24 -20.51
C GLY A 264 10.57 -17.94 -20.08
N ASP A 265 10.03 -16.78 -20.44
CA ASP A 265 10.50 -15.50 -19.94
C ASP A 265 10.15 -15.34 -18.45
N VAL A 266 10.97 -14.61 -17.72
CA VAL A 266 10.70 -14.22 -16.33
C VAL A 266 10.33 -12.75 -16.30
N ILE A 267 9.27 -12.42 -15.60
CA ILE A 267 8.92 -11.03 -15.31
C ILE A 267 9.09 -10.74 -13.82
N CYS A 268 9.50 -9.49 -13.53
CA CYS A 268 9.65 -8.96 -12.19
C CYS A 268 8.92 -7.62 -12.08
N THR A 269 8.08 -7.46 -11.07
CA THR A 269 7.52 -6.14 -10.74
C THR A 269 8.25 -5.55 -9.55
N HIS A 270 8.54 -4.27 -9.59
CA HIS A 270 9.10 -3.49 -8.49
C HIS A 270 9.03 -1.99 -8.77
N ASN A 271 9.29 -1.16 -7.76
CA ASN A 271 9.50 0.27 -7.95
C ASN A 271 10.92 0.53 -8.45
N HIS A 272 11.05 1.23 -9.58
CA HIS A 272 12.36 1.54 -10.16
C HIS A 272 12.84 2.92 -9.71
N ASP A 273 13.08 3.07 -8.43
CA ASP A 273 13.65 4.27 -7.79
C ASP A 273 14.42 3.80 -6.54
N SER A 274 15.53 4.44 -6.19
CA SER A 274 16.33 4.03 -5.02
C SER A 274 15.84 4.64 -3.70
N ASP A 275 15.02 5.66 -3.75
CA ASP A 275 14.68 6.49 -2.62
C ASP A 275 13.18 6.51 -2.29
N LEU A 276 12.33 6.51 -3.33
CA LEU A 276 10.89 6.67 -3.20
C LEU A 276 10.14 5.49 -3.81
N ARG A 277 8.97 5.18 -3.26
CA ARG A 277 8.03 4.20 -3.80
C ARG A 277 7.24 4.84 -4.95
N ARG A 278 7.81 4.70 -6.15
CA ARG A 278 7.26 5.19 -7.43
C ARG A 278 7.91 4.46 -8.60
N ASN A 279 7.53 4.79 -9.82
CA ASN A 279 8.03 4.14 -11.02
C ASN A 279 7.84 2.61 -10.96
N THR A 280 6.62 2.14 -10.68
CA THR A 280 6.33 0.72 -10.77
C THR A 280 6.50 0.24 -12.20
N VAL A 281 7.35 -0.76 -12.38
CA VAL A 281 7.67 -1.35 -13.68
C VAL A 281 7.44 -2.85 -13.68
N ILE A 282 7.20 -3.41 -14.86
CA ILE A 282 7.39 -4.84 -15.14
C ILE A 282 8.68 -4.95 -15.94
N LYS A 283 9.69 -5.61 -15.42
CA LYS A 283 10.90 -5.94 -16.19
C LYS A 283 10.82 -7.36 -16.71
N ARG A 284 11.42 -7.60 -17.87
CA ARG A 284 11.46 -8.92 -18.52
C ARG A 284 12.90 -9.37 -18.69
N SER A 285 13.11 -10.64 -18.36
CA SER A 285 14.32 -11.41 -18.62
C SER A 285 13.98 -12.60 -19.51
N THR A 286 14.82 -12.83 -20.52
CA THR A 286 14.73 -13.99 -21.42
C THR A 286 15.80 -15.06 -21.15
N ASP A 287 16.57 -14.87 -20.09
CA ASP A 287 17.71 -15.71 -19.69
C ASP A 287 17.60 -16.20 -18.23
N GLY A 288 16.35 -16.34 -17.75
CA GLY A 288 16.08 -16.87 -16.41
C GLY A 288 16.43 -15.90 -15.27
N GLY A 289 16.41 -14.59 -15.50
CA GLY A 289 16.67 -13.57 -14.48
C GLY A 289 18.15 -13.19 -14.33
N GLU A 290 19.02 -13.58 -15.28
CA GLU A 290 20.43 -13.13 -15.28
C GLU A 290 20.56 -11.68 -15.77
N THR A 291 19.75 -11.29 -16.79
CA THR A 291 19.70 -9.92 -17.29
C THR A 291 18.26 -9.43 -17.50
N TRP A 292 18.06 -8.14 -17.37
CA TRP A 292 16.77 -7.46 -17.51
C TRP A 292 16.87 -6.40 -18.61
N SER A 293 16.42 -6.73 -19.82
CA SER A 293 16.68 -5.92 -21.02
C SER A 293 15.53 -5.02 -21.44
N SER A 294 14.31 -5.32 -21.01
CA SER A 294 13.11 -4.56 -21.40
C SER A 294 12.15 -4.40 -20.24
N ALA A 295 11.29 -3.39 -20.33
CA ALA A 295 10.32 -3.07 -19.31
C ALA A 295 9.01 -2.51 -19.87
N ILE A 296 7.98 -2.52 -19.05
CA ILE A 296 6.74 -1.74 -19.20
C ILE A 296 6.66 -0.82 -17.98
N CYS A 297 6.41 0.47 -18.18
CA CYS A 297 6.05 1.38 -17.10
C CYS A 297 4.57 1.16 -16.75
N VAL A 298 4.32 0.67 -15.55
CA VAL A 298 2.96 0.48 -15.02
C VAL A 298 2.44 1.80 -14.48
N GLU A 299 3.21 2.44 -13.59
CA GLU A 299 2.87 3.71 -12.97
C GLU A 299 4.16 4.51 -12.76
N ALA A 300 4.20 5.74 -13.27
CA ALA A 300 5.37 6.61 -13.15
C ALA A 300 5.39 7.38 -11.83
N ASP A 301 4.22 7.68 -11.29
CA ASP A 301 4.06 8.46 -10.07
C ASP A 301 4.08 7.57 -8.82
N SER A 302 3.58 8.08 -7.69
CA SER A 302 3.58 7.38 -6.41
C SER A 302 2.82 6.05 -6.50
N SER A 303 3.55 4.98 -6.30
CA SER A 303 3.07 3.60 -6.34
C SER A 303 3.92 2.75 -5.41
N ALA A 304 3.39 1.60 -4.99
CA ALA A 304 4.07 0.73 -4.03
C ALA A 304 3.89 -0.74 -4.38
N TYR A 305 3.65 -1.60 -3.40
CA TYR A 305 3.55 -3.04 -3.57
C TYR A 305 2.84 -3.46 -4.84
N SER A 306 3.40 -4.42 -5.56
CA SER A 306 2.88 -4.89 -6.83
C SER A 306 3.06 -6.39 -7.01
N THR A 307 2.09 -7.02 -7.65
CA THR A 307 2.16 -8.42 -8.06
C THR A 307 1.66 -8.57 -9.49
N ALA A 308 2.30 -9.45 -10.26
CA ALA A 308 1.94 -9.69 -11.66
C ALA A 308 1.91 -11.17 -12.00
N CYS A 309 0.99 -11.55 -12.88
CA CYS A 309 0.91 -12.90 -13.41
C CYS A 309 0.47 -12.90 -14.88
N GLU A 310 0.75 -14.01 -15.57
CA GLU A 310 0.22 -14.24 -16.92
C GLU A 310 -1.25 -14.65 -16.84
N LEU A 311 -2.09 -13.92 -17.56
CA LEU A 311 -3.52 -14.21 -17.69
C LEU A 311 -3.76 -15.36 -18.69
N ALA A 312 -4.98 -15.90 -18.70
CA ALA A 312 -5.31 -17.03 -19.58
C ALA A 312 -5.16 -16.71 -21.07
N ASP A 313 -5.31 -15.43 -21.46
CA ASP A 313 -5.15 -14.98 -22.84
C ASP A 313 -3.70 -14.59 -23.22
N GLY A 314 -2.72 -14.87 -22.35
CA GLY A 314 -1.30 -14.58 -22.57
C GLY A 314 -0.88 -13.13 -22.30
N SER A 315 -1.80 -12.27 -21.90
CA SER A 315 -1.46 -10.92 -21.43
C SER A 315 -0.96 -10.95 -19.98
N ILE A 316 -0.38 -9.86 -19.51
CA ILE A 316 0.11 -9.69 -18.15
C ILE A 316 -0.90 -8.87 -17.36
N GLY A 317 -1.43 -9.43 -16.27
CA GLY A 317 -2.19 -8.72 -15.27
C GLY A 317 -1.25 -8.23 -14.17
N VAL A 318 -1.45 -7.00 -13.71
CA VAL A 318 -0.71 -6.41 -12.57
C VAL A 318 -1.72 -5.85 -11.59
N LEU A 319 -1.56 -6.19 -10.32
CA LEU A 319 -2.29 -5.60 -9.21
C LEU A 319 -1.29 -4.81 -8.37
N TYR A 320 -1.57 -3.53 -8.11
CA TYR A 320 -0.60 -2.65 -7.44
C TYR A 320 -1.27 -1.54 -6.63
N GLU A 321 -0.52 -0.99 -5.70
CA GLU A 321 -0.88 0.18 -4.90
C GLU A 321 -0.51 1.45 -5.66
N ARG A 322 -1.42 2.42 -5.70
CA ARG A 322 -1.21 3.69 -6.39
C ARG A 322 -1.56 4.87 -5.51
N ASN A 323 -1.00 6.03 -5.89
CA ASN A 323 -1.35 7.34 -5.37
C ASN A 323 -1.21 7.38 -3.84
N ALA A 324 -0.03 6.97 -3.35
CA ALA A 324 0.32 6.87 -1.92
C ALA A 324 -0.73 6.09 -1.12
N TYR A 325 -1.01 4.87 -1.56
CA TYR A 325 -1.94 3.91 -0.94
C TYR A 325 -3.41 4.33 -0.96
N GLN A 326 -3.81 5.23 -1.86
CA GLN A 326 -5.22 5.58 -2.01
C GLN A 326 -6.00 4.53 -2.81
N GLU A 327 -5.32 3.79 -3.68
CA GLU A 327 -5.96 2.89 -4.63
C GLU A 327 -5.26 1.54 -4.71
N ILE A 328 -6.05 0.47 -4.83
CA ILE A 328 -5.62 -0.81 -5.39
C ILE A 328 -6.09 -0.86 -6.83
N VAL A 329 -5.15 -0.98 -7.76
CA VAL A 329 -5.41 -0.90 -9.20
C VAL A 329 -5.03 -2.20 -9.87
N PHE A 330 -5.91 -2.70 -10.72
CA PHE A 330 -5.59 -3.73 -11.69
C PHE A 330 -5.31 -3.10 -13.05
N ALA A 331 -4.18 -3.46 -13.65
CA ALA A 331 -3.82 -3.05 -15.01
C ALA A 331 -3.49 -4.28 -15.87
N LYS A 332 -3.74 -4.17 -17.17
CA LYS A 332 -3.50 -5.24 -18.14
C LYS A 332 -2.63 -4.76 -19.28
N PHE A 333 -1.59 -5.56 -19.61
CA PHE A 333 -0.59 -5.25 -20.64
C PHE A 333 -0.44 -6.41 -21.62
N SER A 334 -0.16 -6.09 -22.88
CA SER A 334 0.31 -7.07 -23.86
C SER A 334 1.82 -7.27 -23.72
N THR A 335 2.30 -8.48 -24.00
CA THR A 335 3.73 -8.76 -24.08
C THR A 335 4.46 -7.97 -25.16
N ASP A 336 3.73 -7.44 -26.15
CA ASP A 336 4.26 -6.55 -27.19
C ASP A 336 4.54 -5.12 -26.70
N GLU A 337 4.09 -4.76 -25.49
CA GLU A 337 4.31 -3.42 -24.91
C GLU A 337 5.69 -3.27 -24.25
N PHE A 338 6.47 -4.35 -24.14
CA PHE A 338 7.85 -4.24 -23.62
C PHE A 338 8.72 -3.38 -24.53
N GLN A 339 9.36 -2.38 -23.92
CA GLN A 339 10.29 -1.46 -24.57
C GLN A 339 11.68 -1.54 -23.91
N PRO A 340 12.76 -1.07 -24.57
CA PRO A 340 14.04 -0.90 -23.93
C PRO A 340 13.91 -0.11 -22.63
N ILE A 341 14.59 -0.52 -21.59
CA ILE A 341 14.36 -0.04 -20.21
C ILE A 341 14.53 1.48 -20.10
N GLU A 342 15.48 2.07 -20.77
CA GLU A 342 15.78 3.51 -20.73
C GLU A 342 14.66 4.37 -21.33
N SER A 343 13.81 3.77 -22.15
CA SER A 343 12.70 4.48 -22.80
C SER A 343 11.43 4.54 -21.96
N VAL A 344 11.32 3.70 -20.91
CA VAL A 344 10.11 3.59 -20.09
C VAL A 344 10.25 4.22 -18.71
N ILE A 345 11.46 4.32 -18.17
CA ILE A 345 11.68 4.93 -16.87
C ILE A 345 11.54 6.45 -16.98
N LYS A 346 10.64 7.00 -16.20
CA LYS A 346 10.39 8.43 -16.09
C LYS A 346 10.80 8.92 -14.72
N GLN A 347 11.28 10.16 -14.65
CA GLN A 347 11.49 10.86 -13.39
C GLN A 347 10.28 11.74 -13.11
N THR A 348 9.72 11.59 -11.94
CA THR A 348 8.62 12.42 -11.44
C THR A 348 9.19 13.54 -10.59
N GLU A 349 8.66 14.76 -10.73
CA GLU A 349 9.00 15.87 -9.85
C GLU A 349 8.35 15.65 -8.48
N HIS A 350 9.15 15.54 -7.44
CA HIS A 350 8.67 15.24 -6.08
C HIS A 350 7.65 16.26 -5.57
N ALA A 351 7.80 17.53 -5.96
CA ALA A 351 6.91 18.59 -5.53
C ALA A 351 5.47 18.47 -6.05
N THR A 352 5.24 17.73 -7.13
CA THR A 352 3.90 17.52 -7.69
C THR A 352 3.08 16.51 -6.90
N ASP A 353 3.74 15.67 -6.10
CA ASP A 353 3.11 14.64 -5.27
C ASP A 353 2.56 15.17 -3.95
N ILE A 354 2.63 16.48 -3.71
CA ILE A 354 2.04 17.15 -2.56
C ILE A 354 0.93 18.08 -3.02
N GLU A 355 -0.27 17.83 -2.53
CA GLU A 355 -1.42 18.71 -2.74
C GLU A 355 -1.66 19.59 -1.53
N PHE A 356 -1.97 20.85 -1.78
CA PHE A 356 -2.42 21.79 -0.77
C PHE A 356 -3.66 22.52 -1.27
N THR A 357 -4.77 22.32 -0.58
CA THR A 357 -6.05 22.97 -0.90
C THR A 357 -6.56 23.75 0.30
N VAL A 358 -7.15 24.91 0.06
CA VAL A 358 -7.82 25.72 1.09
C VAL A 358 -9.21 26.06 0.60
N VAL A 359 -10.22 25.83 1.43
CA VAL A 359 -11.62 26.07 1.09
C VAL A 359 -12.24 26.96 2.15
N PRO A 360 -12.86 28.08 1.78
CA PRO A 360 -13.63 28.89 2.73
C PRO A 360 -14.85 28.10 3.21
N ARG A 361 -15.11 28.14 4.53
CA ARG A 361 -16.19 27.35 5.15
C ARG A 361 -17.28 28.18 5.77
N TYR A 362 -16.93 29.36 6.29
CA TYR A 362 -17.86 30.17 7.05
C TYR A 362 -17.42 31.61 7.10
N ILE A 363 -18.39 32.51 7.07
CA ILE A 363 -18.18 33.96 7.29
C ILE A 363 -18.87 34.34 8.58
N ARG A 364 -18.10 34.83 9.55
CA ARG A 364 -18.65 35.42 10.77
C ARG A 364 -18.81 36.91 10.55
N PRO A 365 -20.04 37.45 10.53
CA PRO A 365 -20.26 38.87 10.38
C PRO A 365 -19.61 39.67 11.52
N SER A 366 -19.03 40.82 11.20
CA SER A 366 -18.46 41.76 12.18
C SER A 366 -19.52 42.41 13.06
N ARG A 367 -20.78 42.39 12.62
CA ARG A 367 -21.93 42.94 13.36
C ARG A 367 -22.66 41.82 14.05
N ASN A 368 -22.68 41.84 15.41
CA ASN A 368 -23.41 40.93 16.27
C ASN A 368 -24.82 40.66 15.75
N GLN A 369 -25.03 39.56 15.05
CA GLN A 369 -26.36 38.98 14.83
C GLN A 369 -26.25 37.45 14.83
N GLU A 370 -27.06 36.88 15.67
CA GLU A 370 -27.49 35.51 15.96
C GLU A 370 -27.47 34.48 14.82
N ILE A 371 -26.35 34.25 14.14
CA ILE A 371 -26.19 33.12 13.23
C ILE A 371 -25.57 31.90 13.95
N GLU A 372 -25.10 32.06 15.19
CA GLU A 372 -24.60 30.92 15.99
C GLU A 372 -25.66 29.83 16.27
N ALA A 373 -26.95 30.18 16.19
CA ALA A 373 -28.03 29.23 16.50
C ALA A 373 -28.37 28.24 15.34
N GLU A 374 -28.16 28.63 14.10
CA GLU A 374 -28.47 27.76 12.95
C GLU A 374 -27.36 26.72 12.64
N LEU A 375 -26.11 27.03 12.97
CA LEU A 375 -24.98 26.11 12.81
C LEU A 375 -24.95 25.01 13.88
N LEU A 376 -25.57 25.23 15.03
CA LEU A 376 -25.75 24.22 16.08
C LEU A 376 -26.84 23.20 15.74
N THR A 377 -27.61 23.41 14.68
CA THR A 377 -28.63 22.47 14.18
C THR A 377 -28.22 21.73 12.91
N ALA A 378 -27.01 21.99 12.37
CA ALA A 378 -26.43 21.11 11.37
C ALA A 378 -26.32 19.69 11.95
N PRO A 379 -26.57 18.63 11.16
CA PRO A 379 -26.50 17.27 11.67
C PRO A 379 -25.17 17.10 12.37
N THR A 380 -25.24 16.82 13.67
CA THR A 380 -24.07 16.57 14.51
C THR A 380 -23.26 15.45 13.89
N VAL A 381 -22.11 15.80 13.33
CA VAL A 381 -21.06 14.82 13.06
C VAL A 381 -20.84 14.09 14.38
N PRO A 382 -20.89 12.76 14.43
CA PRO A 382 -20.73 12.01 15.67
C PRO A 382 -19.51 12.51 16.43
N GLU A 383 -19.62 12.70 17.74
CA GLU A 383 -18.57 13.26 18.60
C GLU A 383 -17.23 12.53 18.48
N VAL A 384 -17.26 11.27 18.07
CA VAL A 384 -16.10 10.43 17.76
C VAL A 384 -15.32 10.98 16.55
N ASP A 385 -15.99 11.53 15.57
CA ASP A 385 -15.35 12.03 14.34
C ASP A 385 -14.72 13.41 14.55
N MET A 386 -15.23 14.21 15.49
CA MET A 386 -14.67 15.51 15.85
C MET A 386 -13.32 15.39 16.55
N LYS A 387 -13.08 14.34 17.35
CA LYS A 387 -11.79 14.10 18.02
C LYS A 387 -10.68 13.74 17.04
N VAL A 388 -11.01 13.15 15.92
CA VAL A 388 -10.06 12.80 14.85
C VAL A 388 -9.49 14.05 14.17
N PHE A 389 -10.16 15.18 14.22
CA PHE A 389 -9.78 16.42 13.54
C PHE A 389 -9.03 17.45 14.41
N ASN A 390 -8.78 17.14 15.67
CA ASN A 390 -8.02 18.05 16.53
C ASN A 390 -6.52 17.76 16.41
N ALA A 391 -5.86 18.43 15.46
CA ALA A 391 -4.42 18.27 15.18
C ALA A 391 -3.53 18.57 16.40
N THR A 392 -4.03 19.31 17.40
CA THR A 392 -3.30 19.67 18.61
C THR A 392 -3.21 18.54 19.65
N GLU A 393 -4.08 17.53 19.61
CA GLU A 393 -4.08 16.42 20.54
C GLU A 393 -3.24 15.21 20.07
N ARG A 394 -2.71 15.27 18.87
CA ARG A 394 -1.92 14.19 18.27
C ARG A 394 -0.45 14.26 18.64
N LYS A 395 -0.13 14.19 19.88
CA LYS A 395 1.25 14.11 20.36
C LYS A 395 1.79 12.71 20.59
N GLU A 396 1.04 11.67 20.32
CA GLU A 396 1.53 10.31 20.46
C GLU A 396 1.79 9.70 19.09
N VAL A 397 3.05 9.77 18.72
CA VAL A 397 3.62 9.02 17.61
C VAL A 397 3.64 7.55 18.04
N GLY A 398 2.89 6.71 17.35
CA GLY A 398 3.06 5.27 17.43
C GLY A 398 4.48 4.86 16.99
N PRO A 399 4.90 3.62 17.22
CA PRO A 399 6.20 3.13 16.82
C PRO A 399 6.43 3.36 15.32
N ALA A 400 7.69 3.60 14.96
CA ALA A 400 8.11 3.98 13.61
C ALA A 400 7.50 3.05 12.55
N GLY A 401 6.57 3.56 11.78
CA GLY A 401 5.86 2.83 10.72
C GLY A 401 4.32 2.91 10.81
N GLY A 402 3.77 3.19 11.97
CA GLY A 402 2.34 3.41 12.13
C GLY A 402 2.00 4.88 12.03
N THR A 403 1.07 5.25 11.17
CA THR A 403 0.61 6.61 11.05
C THR A 403 -0.84 6.69 11.46
N THR A 404 -1.06 7.19 12.64
CA THR A 404 -2.37 7.54 13.18
C THR A 404 -2.86 8.89 12.67
N SER A 405 -2.39 9.35 11.53
CA SER A 405 -2.93 10.56 10.94
C SER A 405 -4.37 10.29 10.54
N GLY A 406 -5.33 10.85 11.26
CA GLY A 406 -6.72 10.73 10.90
C GLY A 406 -6.97 11.37 9.56
N ASP A 407 -7.18 10.56 8.54
CA ASP A 407 -7.84 11.06 7.36
C ASP A 407 -9.19 11.64 7.76
N PRO A 408 -9.57 12.75 7.19
CA PRO A 408 -10.94 13.16 7.26
C PRO A 408 -11.77 12.02 6.68
N LEU A 409 -12.78 11.57 7.40
CA LEU A 409 -13.76 10.61 6.90
C LEU A 409 -14.49 11.12 5.65
N TYR A 410 -14.29 12.39 5.32
CA TYR A 410 -15.00 13.10 4.26
C TYR A 410 -14.03 13.79 3.31
N THR A 411 -14.30 13.70 2.03
CA THR A 411 -13.65 14.52 0.99
C THR A 411 -14.03 16.00 1.16
N ALA A 412 -13.28 16.91 0.53
CA ALA A 412 -13.62 18.33 0.54
C ALA A 412 -15.07 18.58 0.07
N ASP A 413 -15.52 17.86 -0.97
CA ASP A 413 -16.88 17.98 -1.51
C ASP A 413 -17.96 17.44 -0.55
N GLU A 414 -17.64 16.41 0.22
CA GLU A 414 -18.54 15.88 1.25
C GLU A 414 -18.63 16.82 2.43
N LEU A 415 -17.52 17.43 2.86
CA LEU A 415 -17.52 18.47 3.89
C LEU A 415 -18.30 19.70 3.43
N GLU A 416 -18.22 20.10 2.16
CA GLU A 416 -19.00 21.19 1.61
C GLU A 416 -20.52 20.89 1.64
N LYS A 417 -20.92 19.66 1.37
CA LYS A 417 -22.31 19.21 1.51
C LYS A 417 -22.80 19.23 2.95
N ILE A 418 -21.93 18.90 3.90
CA ILE A 418 -22.26 18.86 5.34
C ILE A 418 -22.31 20.25 5.94
N LEU A 419 -21.37 21.13 5.58
CA LEU A 419 -21.21 22.48 6.17
C LEU A 419 -22.03 23.55 5.43
N GLY A 420 -22.59 23.24 4.25
CA GLY A 420 -23.39 24.15 3.45
C GLY A 420 -22.57 25.20 2.68
N PRO A 421 -23.22 25.91 1.74
CA PRO A 421 -22.57 26.97 0.96
C PRO A 421 -22.25 28.19 1.80
N ILE A 422 -21.21 28.93 1.40
CA ILE A 422 -20.85 30.21 1.99
C ILE A 422 -22.01 31.18 1.81
N ALA A 423 -22.41 31.86 2.90
CA ALA A 423 -23.41 32.91 2.81
C ALA A 423 -22.89 34.06 1.91
N PRO A 424 -23.66 34.57 0.95
CA PRO A 424 -23.23 35.66 0.12
C PRO A 424 -23.14 36.96 0.94
N GLY A 425 -22.09 37.73 0.71
CA GLY A 425 -21.94 39.08 1.26
C GLY A 425 -20.87 39.23 2.33
N LEU A 426 -19.62 39.24 1.90
CA LEU A 426 -18.47 39.56 2.73
C LEU A 426 -18.38 41.09 2.94
N HIS A 427 -18.09 41.52 4.16
CA HIS A 427 -17.86 42.95 4.50
C HIS A 427 -16.51 43.13 5.20
N GLU A 428 -15.97 44.33 5.14
CA GLU A 428 -14.79 44.68 5.93
C GLU A 428 -15.05 44.44 7.44
N GLY A 429 -14.09 43.78 8.08
CA GLY A 429 -14.18 43.42 9.49
C GLY A 429 -14.78 42.03 9.73
N ASP A 430 -15.36 41.40 8.73
CA ASP A 430 -15.83 40.02 8.84
C ASP A 430 -14.67 39.04 9.05
N GLU A 431 -14.93 37.97 9.75
CA GLU A 431 -13.99 36.88 9.92
C GLU A 431 -14.39 35.72 8.99
N VAL A 432 -13.49 35.34 8.08
CA VAL A 432 -13.67 34.18 7.22
C VAL A 432 -12.94 32.99 7.85
N ARG A 433 -13.63 31.90 7.98
CA ARG A 433 -13.04 30.61 8.39
C ARG A 433 -12.78 29.74 7.18
N PHE A 434 -11.62 29.11 7.17
CA PHE A 434 -11.20 28.21 6.11
C PHE A 434 -10.87 26.85 6.69
N SER A 435 -11.07 25.81 5.91
CA SER A 435 -10.42 24.54 6.13
C SER A 435 -9.32 24.37 5.09
N ALA A 436 -8.17 23.85 5.49
CA ALA A 436 -7.11 23.49 4.60
C ALA A 436 -6.89 21.97 4.64
N ARG A 437 -6.49 21.41 3.50
CA ARG A 437 -6.13 20.01 3.35
C ARG A 437 -4.74 19.93 2.75
N ILE A 438 -3.89 19.15 3.37
CA ILE A 438 -2.55 18.81 2.88
C ILE A 438 -2.55 17.30 2.63
N SER A 439 -2.42 16.90 1.37
CA SER A 439 -2.33 15.49 0.98
C SER A 439 -0.90 15.16 0.59
N ASN A 440 -0.31 14.19 1.28
CA ASN A 440 0.99 13.65 0.93
C ASN A 440 0.81 12.38 0.09
N HIS A 441 0.92 12.51 -1.22
CA HIS A 441 0.81 11.39 -2.17
C HIS A 441 2.13 10.63 -2.35
N LEU A 442 3.19 11.04 -1.67
CA LEU A 442 4.45 10.29 -1.64
C LEU A 442 4.34 9.07 -0.75
N SER A 443 5.13 8.05 -1.05
CA SER A 443 5.31 6.88 -0.18
C SER A 443 6.39 7.07 0.89
N CYS A 444 6.74 8.33 1.19
CA CYS A 444 7.61 8.71 2.29
C CYS A 444 6.99 9.90 3.05
N PRO A 445 7.38 10.13 4.32
CA PRO A 445 6.91 11.28 5.06
C PRO A 445 7.48 12.58 4.49
N VAL A 446 6.67 13.64 4.54
CA VAL A 446 7.12 15.02 4.37
C VAL A 446 7.33 15.66 5.74
N THR A 447 8.35 16.50 5.88
CA THR A 447 8.78 17.05 7.17
C THR A 447 8.91 18.56 7.12
N ASN A 448 9.00 19.19 8.31
CA ASN A 448 9.17 20.64 8.45
C ASN A 448 8.09 21.45 7.71
N LEU A 449 6.84 20.99 7.80
CA LEU A 449 5.75 21.64 7.12
C LEU A 449 5.34 22.90 7.85
N LYS A 450 5.16 23.98 7.10
CA LYS A 450 4.73 25.25 7.61
C LYS A 450 3.69 25.85 6.68
N VAL A 451 2.55 26.23 7.22
CA VAL A 451 1.53 27.01 6.51
C VAL A 451 1.58 28.44 7.02
N VAL A 452 1.68 29.38 6.10
CA VAL A 452 1.66 30.82 6.39
C VAL A 452 0.56 31.51 5.59
N ASP A 453 0.11 32.65 6.09
CA ASP A 453 -0.79 33.54 5.37
C ASP A 453 -0.02 34.52 4.44
N ARG A 454 -0.74 35.43 3.81
CA ARG A 454 -0.18 36.46 2.91
C ARG A 454 0.81 37.43 3.56
N LEU A 455 0.79 37.57 4.88
CA LEU A 455 1.72 38.41 5.64
C LEU A 455 2.97 37.64 6.08
N GLY A 456 3.03 36.32 5.77
CA GLY A 456 4.06 35.42 6.24
C GLY A 456 3.86 35.00 7.71
N GLU A 457 2.70 35.29 8.29
CA GLU A 457 2.36 34.85 9.64
C GLU A 457 2.07 33.35 9.65
N LYS A 458 2.63 32.66 10.64
CA LYS A 458 2.48 31.21 10.76
C LYS A 458 1.04 30.87 11.20
N ILE A 459 0.35 30.09 10.38
CA ILE A 459 -0.95 29.51 10.68
C ILE A 459 -0.77 28.21 11.46
N CYS A 460 0.06 27.30 10.95
CA CYS A 460 0.38 26.05 11.61
C CYS A 460 1.75 25.52 11.18
N GLU A 461 2.22 24.54 11.94
CA GLU A 461 3.48 23.86 11.69
C GLU A 461 3.33 22.39 12.10
N TYR A 462 3.87 21.49 11.28
CA TYR A 462 3.91 20.06 11.55
C TYR A 462 5.34 19.56 11.41
N ASP A 463 5.78 18.75 12.33
CA ASP A 463 7.10 18.10 12.22
C ASP A 463 7.13 17.16 11.03
N SER A 464 6.03 16.42 10.79
CA SER A 464 5.90 15.55 9.62
C SER A 464 4.43 15.23 9.31
N ILE A 465 4.18 14.91 8.03
CA ILE A 465 2.97 14.23 7.55
C ILE A 465 3.41 12.94 6.89
N SER A 466 2.81 11.84 7.32
CA SER A 466 3.21 10.50 6.89
C SER A 466 2.90 10.22 5.43
N ALA A 467 3.55 9.19 4.88
CA ALA A 467 3.29 8.68 3.54
C ALA A 467 1.80 8.37 3.35
N GLY A 468 1.22 8.81 2.26
CA GLY A 468 -0.18 8.58 1.92
C GLY A 468 -1.19 9.25 2.83
N SER A 469 -0.77 10.13 3.72
CA SER A 469 -1.62 10.76 4.70
C SER A 469 -2.20 12.09 4.24
N ILE A 470 -3.32 12.44 4.86
CA ILE A 470 -3.99 13.72 4.65
C ILE A 470 -4.12 14.40 6.00
N GLU A 471 -3.65 15.64 6.10
CA GLU A 471 -3.87 16.50 7.26
C GLU A 471 -4.91 17.57 6.94
N CYS A 472 -5.82 17.80 7.87
CA CYS A 472 -6.84 18.82 7.75
C CYS A 472 -6.76 19.83 8.88
N LEU A 473 -6.77 21.11 8.49
CA LEU A 473 -6.90 22.25 9.36
C LEU A 473 -8.33 22.76 9.22
N LEU A 474 -9.13 22.63 10.25
CA LEU A 474 -10.57 22.92 10.17
C LEU A 474 -10.97 24.33 10.58
N ASP A 475 -10.08 25.11 11.19
CA ASP A 475 -10.43 26.41 11.73
C ASP A 475 -9.31 27.44 11.52
N ILE A 476 -8.98 27.70 10.27
CA ILE A 476 -8.12 28.84 9.92
C ILE A 476 -8.99 30.09 9.89
N ARG A 477 -8.65 31.09 10.68
CA ARG A 477 -9.42 32.32 10.81
C ARG A 477 -8.66 33.51 10.22
N GLN A 478 -9.29 34.19 9.28
CA GLN A 478 -8.75 35.39 8.68
C GLN A 478 -9.79 36.52 8.73
N LYS A 479 -9.41 37.68 9.29
CA LYS A 479 -10.26 38.88 9.25
C LYS A 479 -10.08 39.59 7.92
N VAL A 480 -11.19 40.04 7.35
CA VAL A 480 -11.21 40.90 6.17
C VAL A 480 -10.80 42.30 6.57
N THR A 481 -9.71 42.78 6.00
CA THR A 481 -9.24 44.16 6.16
C THR A 481 -9.43 44.95 4.87
N THR A 482 -9.36 46.26 4.94
CA THR A 482 -9.41 47.15 3.76
C THR A 482 -8.37 46.77 2.70
N ASN A 483 -7.22 46.29 3.13
CA ASN A 483 -6.15 45.85 2.23
C ASN A 483 -6.42 44.53 1.53
N ASP A 484 -7.39 43.74 2.03
CA ASP A 484 -7.79 42.46 1.41
C ASP A 484 -8.78 42.67 0.28
N VAL A 485 -9.47 43.83 0.28
CA VAL A 485 -10.53 44.13 -0.66
C VAL A 485 -9.95 44.88 -1.87
N THR A 486 -10.01 44.29 -3.04
CA THR A 486 -9.62 44.92 -4.29
C THR A 486 -10.66 44.54 -5.36
N ASP A 487 -11.13 45.54 -6.10
CA ASP A 487 -12.09 45.36 -7.20
C ASP A 487 -13.37 44.57 -6.83
N GLY A 488 -13.88 44.78 -5.60
CA GLY A 488 -15.11 44.14 -5.12
C GLY A 488 -14.93 42.71 -4.64
N SER A 489 -13.71 42.26 -4.41
CA SER A 489 -13.41 40.95 -3.86
C SER A 489 -12.36 41.01 -2.77
N ALA A 490 -12.50 40.17 -1.75
CA ALA A 490 -11.46 39.94 -0.75
C ALA A 490 -10.53 38.81 -1.19
N ARG A 491 -9.22 39.04 -1.10
CA ARG A 491 -8.18 38.11 -1.53
C ARG A 491 -7.46 37.52 -0.34
N PHE A 492 -7.36 36.20 -0.35
CA PHE A 492 -6.64 35.41 0.66
C PHE A 492 -5.54 34.62 0.00
N HIS A 493 -4.39 34.54 0.64
CA HIS A 493 -3.24 33.79 0.17
C HIS A 493 -2.75 32.88 1.29
N PHE A 494 -2.51 31.62 0.96
CA PHE A 494 -1.95 30.62 1.87
C PHE A 494 -0.78 29.94 1.17
N GLU A 495 0.33 29.78 1.89
CA GLU A 495 1.50 29.10 1.38
C GLU A 495 1.91 27.96 2.32
N LEU A 496 2.07 26.78 1.75
CA LEU A 496 2.62 25.59 2.42
C LEU A 496 4.06 25.37 1.95
N THR A 497 4.99 25.28 2.87
CA THR A 497 6.37 24.85 2.62
C THR A 497 6.67 23.58 3.39
N GLY A 498 7.58 22.77 2.88
CA GLY A 498 8.01 21.54 3.54
C GLY A 498 9.21 20.89 2.83
N ALA A 499 9.72 19.81 3.41
CA ALA A 499 10.84 19.03 2.88
C ALA A 499 10.43 17.56 2.69
N ILE A 500 10.88 16.98 1.58
CA ILE A 500 10.74 15.57 1.26
C ILE A 500 12.01 14.85 1.70
N ARG A 501 11.87 13.73 2.41
CA ARG A 501 12.99 12.89 2.87
C ARG A 501 12.85 11.48 2.32
N ASN A 502 13.97 10.89 1.92
CA ASN A 502 14.00 9.49 1.50
C ASN A 502 13.88 8.52 2.68
N SER A 503 13.79 7.23 2.39
CA SER A 503 13.70 6.16 3.38
C SER A 503 14.86 6.11 4.39
N LYS A 504 15.98 6.74 4.07
CA LYS A 504 17.15 6.87 4.95
C LYS A 504 17.16 8.16 5.79
N GLY A 505 16.10 8.99 5.66
CA GLY A 505 15.95 10.26 6.36
C GLY A 505 16.73 11.42 5.74
N ALA A 506 17.42 11.25 4.62
CA ALA A 506 18.10 12.33 3.93
C ALA A 506 17.10 13.22 3.20
N GLU A 507 17.26 14.54 3.31
CA GLU A 507 16.46 15.50 2.56
C GLU A 507 16.83 15.47 1.08
N ILE A 508 15.83 15.29 0.21
CA ILE A 508 16.02 15.19 -1.24
C ILE A 508 15.39 16.36 -2.00
N SER A 509 14.43 17.03 -1.42
CA SER A 509 13.77 18.21 -2.03
C SER A 509 13.09 19.08 -0.99
N ILE A 510 12.98 20.37 -1.29
CA ILE A 510 12.13 21.32 -0.57
C ILE A 510 11.03 21.75 -1.55
N PHE A 511 9.81 21.86 -1.08
CA PHE A 511 8.67 22.28 -1.90
C PHE A 511 7.94 23.48 -1.31
N THR A 512 7.26 24.21 -2.19
CA THR A 512 6.35 25.30 -1.84
C THR A 512 5.08 25.15 -2.67
N LYS A 513 3.93 25.20 -2.03
CA LYS A 513 2.60 25.20 -2.66
C LYS A 513 1.83 26.41 -2.18
N ALA A 514 1.19 27.15 -3.08
CA ALA A 514 0.40 28.33 -2.74
C ALA A 514 -1.04 28.19 -3.24
N VAL A 515 -1.98 28.69 -2.43
CA VAL A 515 -3.40 28.77 -2.78
C VAL A 515 -3.83 30.23 -2.66
N ASN A 516 -4.41 30.76 -3.73
CA ASN A 516 -5.01 32.07 -3.78
C ASN A 516 -6.52 31.94 -3.90
N LEU A 517 -7.25 32.60 -3.02
CA LEU A 517 -8.70 32.60 -3.00
C LEU A 517 -9.23 34.03 -3.15
N GLU A 518 -10.29 34.16 -3.90
CA GLU A 518 -10.99 35.44 -4.12
C GLU A 518 -12.46 35.26 -3.77
N ILE A 519 -12.94 36.03 -2.79
CA ILE A 519 -14.32 35.95 -2.30
C ILE A 519 -14.99 37.31 -2.59
N PRO A 520 -16.13 37.35 -3.29
CA PRO A 520 -16.85 38.58 -3.58
C PRO A 520 -17.22 39.33 -2.29
N VAL A 521 -17.07 40.66 -2.31
CA VAL A 521 -17.44 41.59 -1.23
C VAL A 521 -18.64 42.39 -1.69
N ASN A 522 -19.66 42.54 -0.85
CA ASN A 522 -20.87 43.36 -1.10
C ASN A 522 -20.68 44.80 -0.66
#